data_1a4ee637e80063634fff6f18007c2f91
#
_entry.id   1a4ee637e80063634fff6f18007c2f91
#
_cell.length_a   1.000
_cell.length_b   1.000
_cell.length_c   1.000
_cell.angle_alpha   90.00
_cell.angle_beta   90.00
_cell.angle_gamma   90.00
#
_symmetry.space_group_name_H-M   'P 1'
#
loop_
_entity.id
_entity.type
_entity.pdbx_description
1 polymer ?
#
loop_
_entity_poly.entity_id
_entity_poly.type
_entity_poly.pdbx_seq_one_letter_code
_entity_poly.pdbx_strand_id
1 'polypeptide(L)'
;FKSHYDDLKVSQSIQSLFKGDIVNETENQSALHHVYRDIYASSSNNFASAELIESCTSNIEKCIRLQQDLIKKGIKNIVTIGIGGSFEGPKLLIETLTSENDRNFKHIFLTGPDTVEFNETVKPLNQEDTFFIVSSKSFSTDETLQSMALSKAWLETKCKFENHFIAITSQ
;
A
#
# COMPACT_ATOMS: atom_id res chain seq x y z
N PHE A 1 14.69 -5.90 -34.37
CA PHE A 1 13.73 -5.82 -33.26
C PHE A 1 13.04 -7.16 -33.04
N LYS A 2 12.44 -7.81 -34.04
CA LYS A 2 11.67 -9.06 -33.88
C LYS A 2 12.54 -10.23 -33.39
N SER A 3 13.74 -10.43 -33.98
CA SER A 3 14.66 -11.50 -33.55
C SER A 3 15.09 -11.34 -32.08
N HIS A 4 15.42 -10.12 -31.65
CA HIS A 4 15.83 -9.85 -30.29
C HIS A 4 14.67 -10.06 -29.26
N TYR A 5 13.43 -9.78 -29.69
CA TYR A 5 12.23 -10.06 -28.89
C TYR A 5 12.03 -11.56 -28.68
N ASP A 6 12.24 -12.36 -29.72
CA ASP A 6 12.13 -13.81 -29.64
C ASP A 6 13.28 -14.43 -28.82
N ASP A 7 14.50 -13.92 -28.93
CA ASP A 7 15.67 -14.34 -28.16
C ASP A 7 15.49 -14.14 -26.65
N LEU A 8 14.84 -13.05 -26.25
CA LEU A 8 14.54 -12.74 -24.85
C LEU A 8 13.32 -13.49 -24.30
N LYS A 9 12.65 -14.34 -25.09
CA LYS A 9 11.45 -15.08 -24.69
C LYS A 9 10.35 -14.21 -24.06
N VAL A 10 10.22 -12.97 -24.53
CA VAL A 10 9.32 -11.97 -23.94
C VAL A 10 7.88 -12.47 -23.88
N SER A 11 7.38 -13.14 -24.93
CA SER A 11 6.04 -13.70 -24.96
C SER A 11 5.80 -14.74 -23.85
N GLN A 12 6.82 -15.59 -23.57
CA GLN A 12 6.73 -16.59 -22.50
C GLN A 12 6.73 -15.91 -21.12
N SER A 13 7.60 -14.92 -20.92
CA SER A 13 7.66 -14.15 -19.68
C SER A 13 6.35 -13.43 -19.37
N ILE A 14 5.70 -12.85 -20.39
CA ILE A 14 4.38 -12.22 -20.26
C ILE A 14 3.32 -13.26 -19.88
N GLN A 15 3.32 -14.44 -20.51
CA GLN A 15 2.38 -15.51 -20.16
C GLN A 15 2.57 -15.99 -18.72
N SER A 16 3.82 -16.20 -18.27
CA SER A 16 4.12 -16.55 -16.88
C SER A 16 3.66 -15.48 -15.91
N LEU A 17 3.88 -14.20 -16.22
CA LEU A 17 3.38 -13.09 -15.41
C LEU A 17 1.85 -13.17 -15.22
N PHE A 18 1.10 -13.33 -16.31
CA PHE A 18 -0.36 -13.39 -16.26
C PHE A 18 -0.91 -14.64 -15.57
N LYS A 19 -0.20 -15.75 -15.62
CA LYS A 19 -0.58 -16.98 -14.88
C LYS A 19 -0.33 -16.90 -13.38
N GLY A 20 0.43 -15.91 -12.94
CA GLY A 20 0.85 -15.77 -11.54
C GLY A 20 2.04 -16.67 -11.17
N ASP A 21 2.83 -17.09 -12.18
CA ASP A 21 4.08 -17.80 -11.91
C ASP A 21 5.06 -16.89 -11.15
N ILE A 22 6.05 -17.50 -10.48
CA ILE A 22 7.12 -16.76 -9.83
C ILE A 22 8.01 -16.14 -10.90
N VAL A 23 7.85 -14.83 -11.15
CA VAL A 23 8.63 -14.07 -12.14
C VAL A 23 9.64 -13.13 -11.49
N ASN A 24 9.51 -12.87 -10.19
CA ASN A 24 10.47 -12.12 -9.39
C ASN A 24 11.38 -13.13 -8.67
N GLU A 25 12.44 -13.56 -9.36
CA GLU A 25 13.37 -14.58 -8.87
C GLU A 25 14.13 -14.11 -7.63
N THR A 26 14.43 -12.82 -7.49
CA THR A 26 15.19 -12.28 -6.36
C THR A 26 14.43 -12.35 -5.05
N GLU A 27 13.11 -12.37 -5.09
CA GLU A 27 12.23 -12.40 -3.92
C GLU A 27 11.40 -13.67 -3.85
N ASN A 28 11.54 -14.54 -4.86
CA ASN A 28 10.77 -15.77 -5.00
C ASN A 28 9.25 -15.54 -4.92
N GLN A 29 8.76 -14.52 -5.65
CA GLN A 29 7.36 -14.11 -5.62
C GLN A 29 6.76 -13.89 -7.01
N SER A 30 5.45 -14.06 -7.09
CA SER A 30 4.64 -13.66 -8.23
C SER A 30 4.42 -12.15 -8.25
N ALA A 31 4.26 -11.55 -9.44
CA ALA A 31 3.90 -10.15 -9.60
C ALA A 31 2.41 -10.03 -9.94
N LEU A 32 1.56 -9.86 -8.94
CA LEU A 32 0.10 -9.96 -9.06
C LEU A 32 -0.63 -8.63 -9.29
N HIS A 33 0.09 -7.53 -9.53
CA HIS A 33 -0.51 -6.20 -9.69
C HIS A 33 -1.53 -6.10 -10.84
N HIS A 34 -1.40 -6.93 -11.87
CA HIS A 34 -2.36 -6.99 -12.99
C HIS A 34 -3.70 -7.60 -12.57
N VAL A 35 -3.71 -8.56 -11.63
CA VAL A 35 -4.94 -9.23 -11.18
C VAL A 35 -5.93 -8.24 -10.58
N TYR A 36 -5.45 -7.25 -9.82
CA TYR A 36 -6.28 -6.19 -9.25
C TYR A 36 -6.99 -5.33 -10.32
N ARG A 37 -6.44 -5.25 -11.53
CA ARG A 37 -7.06 -4.57 -12.67
C ARG A 37 -8.05 -5.47 -13.39
N ASP A 38 -7.75 -6.76 -13.52
CA ASP A 38 -8.59 -7.75 -14.19
C ASP A 38 -9.95 -7.93 -13.48
N ILE A 39 -10.01 -7.78 -12.15
CA ILE A 39 -11.25 -7.84 -11.37
C ILE A 39 -12.29 -6.84 -11.88
N TYR A 40 -11.85 -5.67 -12.36
CA TYR A 40 -12.71 -4.62 -12.87
C TYR A 40 -12.84 -4.63 -14.40
N ALA A 41 -12.11 -5.51 -15.09
CA ALA A 41 -12.17 -5.60 -16.55
C ALA A 41 -13.42 -6.35 -16.97
N SER A 42 -14.23 -5.71 -17.82
CA SER A 42 -15.46 -6.30 -18.39
C SER A 42 -15.19 -7.42 -19.42
N SER A 43 -13.94 -7.81 -19.63
CA SER A 43 -13.57 -8.80 -20.65
C SER A 43 -13.61 -10.21 -20.08
N SER A 44 -14.23 -11.13 -20.84
CA SER A 44 -14.31 -12.56 -20.56
C SER A 44 -12.96 -13.31 -20.59
N ASN A 45 -11.86 -12.62 -20.78
CA ASN A 45 -10.49 -13.17 -20.84
C ASN A 45 -9.71 -12.79 -19.59
N ASN A 46 -10.10 -13.32 -18.44
CA ASN A 46 -9.26 -13.26 -17.25
C ASN A 46 -8.06 -14.18 -17.43
N PHE A 47 -6.86 -13.62 -17.45
CA PHE A 47 -5.62 -14.40 -17.55
C PHE A 47 -5.25 -15.04 -16.21
N ALA A 48 -5.72 -14.49 -15.10
CA ALA A 48 -5.46 -14.97 -13.75
C ALA A 48 -6.37 -16.15 -13.37
N SER A 49 -5.88 -17.04 -12.51
CA SER A 49 -6.69 -18.13 -11.98
C SER A 49 -7.85 -17.62 -11.10
N ALA A 50 -8.89 -18.43 -10.95
CA ALA A 50 -10.02 -18.09 -10.10
C ALA A 50 -9.61 -17.84 -8.64
N GLU A 51 -8.66 -18.63 -8.12
CA GLU A 51 -8.14 -18.49 -6.75
C GLU A 51 -7.38 -17.16 -6.56
N LEU A 52 -6.62 -16.73 -7.57
CA LEU A 52 -5.91 -15.44 -7.53
C LEU A 52 -6.90 -14.28 -7.54
N ILE A 53 -7.93 -14.36 -8.38
CA ILE A 53 -9.00 -13.35 -8.45
C ILE A 53 -9.74 -13.27 -7.11
N GLU A 54 -10.11 -14.41 -6.53
CA GLU A 54 -10.79 -14.47 -5.23
C GLU A 54 -9.92 -13.87 -4.11
N SER A 55 -8.64 -14.21 -4.07
CA SER A 55 -7.69 -13.67 -3.09
C SER A 55 -7.58 -12.15 -3.20
N CYS A 56 -7.39 -11.62 -4.42
CA CYS A 56 -7.32 -10.18 -4.65
C CYS A 56 -8.64 -9.47 -4.31
N THR A 57 -9.78 -10.06 -4.67
CA THR A 57 -11.11 -9.53 -4.32
C THR A 57 -11.29 -9.45 -2.81
N SER A 58 -10.94 -10.51 -2.07
CA SER A 58 -10.98 -10.53 -0.61
C SER A 58 -10.12 -9.41 0.01
N ASN A 59 -8.95 -9.15 -0.55
CA ASN A 59 -8.09 -8.07 -0.06
C ASN A 59 -8.70 -6.69 -0.32
N ILE A 60 -9.31 -6.45 -1.48
CA ILE A 60 -10.05 -5.22 -1.76
C ILE A 60 -11.19 -5.01 -0.75
N GLU A 61 -11.97 -6.06 -0.48
CA GLU A 61 -13.05 -5.98 0.49
C GLU A 61 -12.56 -5.68 1.91
N LYS A 62 -11.40 -6.23 2.32
CA LYS A 62 -10.78 -5.89 3.61
C LYS A 62 -10.40 -4.40 3.67
N CYS A 63 -9.85 -3.85 2.58
CA CYS A 63 -9.53 -2.42 2.50
C CYS A 63 -10.79 -1.55 2.59
N ILE A 64 -11.87 -1.92 1.89
CA ILE A 64 -13.14 -1.19 1.94
C ILE A 64 -13.72 -1.23 3.36
N ARG A 65 -13.73 -2.40 4.00
CA ARG A 65 -14.19 -2.53 5.40
C ARG A 65 -13.36 -1.68 6.35
N LEU A 66 -12.03 -1.72 6.23
CA LEU A 66 -11.15 -0.87 7.04
C LEU A 66 -11.49 0.61 6.85
N GLN A 67 -11.64 1.08 5.61
CA GLN A 67 -12.02 2.46 5.34
C GLN A 67 -13.33 2.85 6.04
N GLN A 68 -14.37 2.01 5.92
CA GLN A 68 -15.65 2.26 6.58
C GLN A 68 -15.53 2.31 8.11
N ASP A 69 -14.72 1.42 8.69
CA ASP A 69 -14.50 1.39 10.13
C ASP A 69 -13.72 2.62 10.62
N LEU A 70 -12.74 3.09 9.86
CA LEU A 70 -12.01 4.32 10.18
C LEU A 70 -12.93 5.55 10.13
N ILE A 71 -13.81 5.63 9.14
CA ILE A 71 -14.83 6.70 9.05
C ILE A 71 -15.76 6.66 10.27
N LYS A 72 -16.28 5.47 10.63
CA LYS A 72 -17.15 5.30 11.81
C LYS A 72 -16.46 5.67 13.13
N LYS A 73 -15.16 5.40 13.24
CA LYS A 73 -14.32 5.77 14.40
C LYS A 73 -13.99 7.27 14.45
N GLY A 74 -14.35 8.05 13.43
CA GLY A 74 -14.06 9.48 13.38
C GLY A 74 -12.62 9.81 13.02
N ILE A 75 -11.89 8.88 12.40
CA ILE A 75 -10.53 9.15 11.89
C ILE A 75 -10.63 10.20 10.79
N LYS A 76 -9.75 11.20 10.86
CA LYS A 76 -9.66 12.30 9.89
C LYS A 76 -8.34 12.31 9.13
N ASN A 77 -7.27 11.82 9.77
CA ASN A 77 -5.92 11.87 9.24
C ASN A 77 -5.39 10.47 9.02
N ILE A 78 -4.88 10.21 7.82
CA ILE A 78 -4.11 9.00 7.49
C ILE A 78 -2.65 9.43 7.27
N VAL A 79 -1.76 8.93 8.12
CA VAL A 79 -0.31 9.14 7.97
C VAL A 79 0.30 7.86 7.42
N THR A 80 0.79 7.93 6.19
CA THR A 80 1.46 6.79 5.54
C THR A 80 2.97 6.92 5.69
N ILE A 81 3.58 5.89 6.27
CA ILE A 81 5.03 5.74 6.41
C ILE A 81 5.49 4.75 5.35
N GLY A 82 6.40 5.19 4.50
CA GLY A 82 6.96 4.36 3.43
C GLY A 82 8.03 5.11 2.65
N ILE A 83 8.89 4.36 1.97
CA ILE A 83 10.03 4.91 1.22
C ILE A 83 9.98 4.38 -0.22
N GLY A 84 10.45 5.19 -1.17
CA GLY A 84 10.49 4.82 -2.58
C GLY A 84 9.12 4.44 -3.12
N GLY A 85 8.97 3.22 -3.67
CA GLY A 85 7.71 2.74 -4.24
C GLY A 85 6.55 2.65 -3.25
N SER A 86 6.83 2.50 -1.95
CA SER A 86 5.82 2.53 -0.88
C SER A 86 5.30 3.95 -0.57
N PHE A 87 5.96 4.98 -1.09
CA PHE A 87 5.59 6.38 -0.97
C PHE A 87 5.11 6.98 -2.29
N GLU A 88 5.94 6.94 -3.33
CA GLU A 88 5.71 7.66 -4.59
C GLU A 88 4.44 7.20 -5.31
N GLY A 89 4.23 5.87 -5.39
CA GLY A 89 3.06 5.30 -6.04
C GLY A 89 1.75 5.68 -5.35
N PRO A 90 1.59 5.41 -4.06
CA PRO A 90 0.39 5.81 -3.30
C PRO A 90 0.13 7.32 -3.34
N LYS A 91 1.16 8.15 -3.19
CA LYS A 91 1.04 9.60 -3.27
C LYS A 91 0.51 10.05 -4.63
N LEU A 92 1.13 9.57 -5.71
CA LEU A 92 0.70 9.90 -7.07
C LEU A 92 -0.78 9.55 -7.29
N LEU A 93 -1.20 8.35 -6.89
CA LEU A 93 -2.59 7.91 -7.06
C LEU A 93 -3.57 8.77 -6.26
N ILE A 94 -3.26 9.10 -5.02
CA ILE A 94 -4.13 9.92 -4.17
C ILE A 94 -4.23 11.35 -4.71
N GLU A 95 -3.11 11.95 -5.13
CA GLU A 95 -3.09 13.33 -5.61
C GLU A 95 -3.74 13.50 -6.99
N THR A 96 -3.68 12.46 -7.85
CA THR A 96 -4.18 12.57 -9.22
C THR A 96 -5.62 12.05 -9.39
N LEU A 97 -6.04 11.06 -8.61
CA LEU A 97 -7.35 10.41 -8.80
C LEU A 97 -8.45 10.94 -7.89
N THR A 98 -8.11 11.69 -6.85
CA THR A 98 -9.12 12.23 -5.93
C THR A 98 -8.95 13.74 -5.76
N SER A 99 -10.02 14.49 -5.94
CA SER A 99 -10.03 15.91 -5.53
C SER A 99 -9.98 16.02 -4.01
N GLU A 100 -9.44 17.11 -3.47
CA GLU A 100 -9.38 17.32 -2.01
C GLU A 100 -10.76 17.29 -1.36
N ASN A 101 -11.79 17.76 -2.07
CA ASN A 101 -13.15 17.80 -1.57
C ASN A 101 -13.85 16.43 -1.48
N ASP A 102 -13.34 15.44 -2.23
CA ASP A 102 -13.92 14.08 -2.28
C ASP A 102 -13.21 13.12 -1.34
N ARG A 103 -12.20 13.59 -0.60
CA ARG A 103 -11.43 12.74 0.32
C ARG A 103 -12.12 12.60 1.66
N ASN A 104 -12.31 11.37 2.10
CA ASN A 104 -12.77 11.09 3.47
C ASN A 104 -11.71 11.40 4.53
N PHE A 105 -10.43 11.40 4.14
CA PHE A 105 -9.29 11.59 5.03
C PHE A 105 -8.30 12.60 4.46
N LYS A 106 -7.64 13.33 5.36
CA LYS A 106 -6.41 14.05 5.02
C LYS A 106 -5.26 13.05 4.95
N HIS A 107 -4.62 12.95 3.79
CA HIS A 107 -3.47 12.08 3.59
C HIS A 107 -2.16 12.84 3.81
N ILE A 108 -1.27 12.23 4.58
CA ILE A 108 0.03 12.77 4.96
C ILE A 108 1.04 11.65 4.75
N PHE A 109 2.22 11.99 4.28
CA PHE A 109 3.28 11.02 4.02
C PHE A 109 4.53 11.36 4.83
N LEU A 110 5.12 10.32 5.43
CA LEU A 110 6.42 10.38 6.10
C LEU A 110 7.38 9.44 5.37
N THR A 111 8.51 9.99 4.91
CA THR A 111 9.45 9.26 4.05
C THR A 111 10.77 8.93 4.72
N GLY A 112 10.93 9.30 5.98
CA GLY A 112 12.16 9.02 6.71
C GLY A 112 12.05 9.28 8.21
N PRO A 113 13.08 8.93 8.97
CA PRO A 113 13.10 9.02 10.42
C PRO A 113 13.54 10.39 10.95
N ASP A 114 13.46 11.45 10.12
CA ASP A 114 13.79 12.79 10.57
C ASP A 114 12.83 13.25 11.66
N THR A 115 13.37 13.48 12.85
CA THR A 115 12.58 13.85 14.03
C THR A 115 11.98 15.25 13.92
N VAL A 116 12.60 16.16 13.16
CA VAL A 116 12.07 17.50 12.93
C VAL A 116 10.87 17.42 11.98
N GLU A 117 11.03 16.73 10.85
CA GLU A 117 9.93 16.47 9.92
C GLU A 117 8.76 15.78 10.62
N PHE A 118 9.05 14.73 11.40
CA PHE A 118 8.04 14.02 12.18
C PHE A 118 7.27 14.95 13.11
N ASN A 119 7.98 15.70 13.95
CA ASN A 119 7.37 16.59 14.94
C ASN A 119 6.51 17.68 14.28
N GLU A 120 6.98 18.32 13.22
CA GLU A 120 6.21 19.32 12.50
C GLU A 120 4.96 18.70 11.82
N THR A 121 5.09 17.47 11.33
CA THR A 121 3.97 16.72 10.72
C THR A 121 2.87 16.41 11.74
N VAL A 122 3.22 15.89 12.92
CA VAL A 122 2.24 15.47 13.92
C VAL A 122 1.73 16.60 14.81
N LYS A 123 2.43 17.72 14.87
CA LYS A 123 2.06 18.88 15.70
C LYS A 123 0.62 19.38 15.51
N PRO A 124 0.08 19.50 14.27
CA PRO A 124 -1.31 19.91 14.05
C PRO A 124 -2.32 18.78 14.20
N LEU A 125 -1.88 17.54 14.46
CA LEU A 125 -2.74 16.36 14.48
C LEU A 125 -3.19 16.02 15.91
N ASN A 126 -4.35 15.36 15.99
CA ASN A 126 -4.82 14.76 17.23
C ASN A 126 -4.67 13.23 17.14
N GLN A 127 -4.12 12.59 18.16
CA GLN A 127 -3.90 11.15 18.20
C GLN A 127 -5.21 10.36 18.02
N GLU A 128 -6.29 10.83 18.61
CA GLU A 128 -7.58 10.13 18.60
C GLU A 128 -8.22 10.04 17.21
N ASP A 129 -7.92 10.99 16.30
CA ASP A 129 -8.46 11.01 14.94
C ASP A 129 -7.38 10.77 13.85
N THR A 130 -6.22 10.25 14.25
CA THR A 130 -5.10 9.94 13.35
C THR A 130 -4.85 8.43 13.29
N PHE A 131 -4.68 7.90 12.09
CA PHE A 131 -4.37 6.50 11.82
C PHE A 131 -3.11 6.38 10.97
N PHE A 132 -2.24 5.43 11.31
CA PHE A 132 -0.98 5.19 10.63
C PHE A 132 -1.04 3.96 9.74
N ILE A 133 -0.53 4.08 8.52
CA ILE A 133 -0.28 2.97 7.60
C ILE A 133 1.23 2.87 7.40
N VAL A 134 1.83 1.74 7.78
CA VAL A 134 3.24 1.48 7.51
C VAL A 134 3.36 0.53 6.34
N SER A 135 3.97 1.00 5.26
CA SER A 135 4.15 0.24 4.03
C SER A 135 5.62 -0.12 3.83
N SER A 136 5.94 -1.40 3.94
CA SER A 136 7.28 -1.91 3.68
C SER A 136 7.21 -3.35 3.20
N LYS A 137 7.77 -3.62 2.02
CA LYS A 137 7.72 -4.93 1.40
C LYS A 137 8.32 -6.04 2.28
N SER A 138 9.52 -5.83 2.81
CA SER A 138 10.23 -6.78 3.68
C SER A 138 10.00 -6.55 5.17
N PHE A 139 9.41 -5.41 5.53
CA PHE A 139 9.28 -4.92 6.91
C PHE A 139 10.61 -4.90 7.69
N SER A 140 11.73 -4.67 6.97
CA SER A 140 13.10 -4.64 7.49
C SER A 140 13.86 -3.37 7.13
N THR A 141 13.19 -2.37 6.53
CA THR A 141 13.80 -1.08 6.19
C THR A 141 13.94 -0.25 7.46
N ASP A 142 15.17 0.02 7.88
CA ASP A 142 15.48 0.67 9.16
C ASP A 142 14.79 2.03 9.32
N GLU A 143 14.78 2.85 8.29
CA GLU A 143 14.15 4.17 8.31
C GLU A 143 12.62 4.06 8.50
N THR A 144 12.00 3.06 7.89
CA THR A 144 10.56 2.80 8.06
C THR A 144 10.26 2.36 9.49
N LEU A 145 11.09 1.47 10.06
CA LEU A 145 10.93 0.99 11.43
C LEU A 145 11.17 2.10 12.47
N GLN A 146 12.13 2.98 12.23
CA GLN A 146 12.38 4.14 13.09
C GLN A 146 11.20 5.13 13.06
N SER A 147 10.67 5.45 11.88
CA SER A 147 9.48 6.30 11.73
C SER A 147 8.25 5.68 12.39
N MET A 148 8.10 4.34 12.30
CA MET A 148 7.06 3.60 13.02
C MET A 148 7.23 3.73 14.54
N ALA A 149 8.46 3.60 15.06
CA ALA A 149 8.74 3.73 16.49
C ALA A 149 8.41 5.14 17.02
N LEU A 150 8.75 6.20 16.26
CA LEU A 150 8.37 7.57 16.60
C LEU A 150 6.85 7.74 16.64
N SER A 151 6.14 7.18 15.64
CA SER A 151 4.67 7.23 15.56
C SER A 151 4.00 6.49 16.72
N LYS A 152 4.55 5.33 17.10
CA LYS A 152 4.11 4.57 18.25
C LYS A 152 4.25 5.38 19.53
N ALA A 153 5.44 5.92 19.78
CA ALA A 153 5.71 6.74 20.98
C ALA A 153 4.77 7.95 21.07
N TRP A 154 4.49 8.60 19.93
CA TRP A 154 3.56 9.73 19.88
C TRP A 154 2.11 9.29 20.17
N LEU A 155 1.63 8.20 19.57
CA LEU A 155 0.27 7.68 19.80
C LEU A 155 0.05 7.25 21.24
N GLU A 156 0.99 6.51 21.83
CA GLU A 156 0.86 5.92 23.17
C GLU A 156 0.77 6.96 24.31
N THR A 157 0.97 8.23 24.00
CA THR A 157 0.69 9.31 24.96
C THR A 157 -0.81 9.48 25.25
N LYS A 158 -1.71 9.03 24.36
CA LYS A 158 -3.18 9.15 24.51
C LYS A 158 -3.98 7.94 24.05
N CYS A 159 -3.47 7.16 23.09
CA CYS A 159 -4.19 6.09 22.43
C CYS A 159 -3.46 4.76 22.56
N LYS A 160 -4.20 3.66 22.39
CA LYS A 160 -3.58 2.36 22.20
C LYS A 160 -3.12 2.24 20.75
N PHE A 161 -1.83 2.00 20.55
CA PHE A 161 -1.19 1.90 19.24
C PHE A 161 -1.93 0.93 18.31
N GLU A 162 -2.32 -0.25 18.80
CA GLU A 162 -2.95 -1.32 18.02
C GLU A 162 -4.27 -0.88 17.35
N ASN A 163 -4.93 0.14 17.87
CA ASN A 163 -6.20 0.65 17.35
C ASN A 163 -6.02 1.71 16.24
N HIS A 164 -4.81 2.23 16.09
CA HIS A 164 -4.48 3.35 15.21
C HIS A 164 -3.40 3.03 14.19
N PHE A 165 -3.18 1.73 13.91
CA PHE A 165 -2.06 1.30 13.10
C PHE A 165 -2.39 0.08 12.23
N ILE A 166 -1.84 0.04 11.02
CA ILE A 166 -1.82 -1.15 10.15
C ILE A 166 -0.50 -1.23 9.39
N ALA A 167 -0.04 -2.45 9.16
CA ALA A 167 1.11 -2.74 8.31
C ALA A 167 0.66 -3.26 6.95
N ILE A 168 1.32 -2.82 5.88
CA ILE A 168 1.22 -3.36 4.54
C ILE A 168 2.57 -3.97 4.20
N THR A 169 2.60 -5.29 4.04
CA THR A 169 3.81 -6.03 3.76
C THR A 169 3.52 -7.21 2.83
N SER A 170 4.56 -7.75 2.21
CA SER A 170 4.50 -8.99 1.43
C SER A 170 4.88 -10.23 2.23
N GLN A 171 5.13 -10.10 3.53
CA GLN A 171 5.43 -11.21 4.44
C GLN A 171 4.20 -11.61 5.24
#